data_5d33ada6408424096efbff4495ba08dd
#
_entry.id   5d33ada6408424096efbff4495ba08dd
#
_cell.length_a   1.000
_cell.length_b   1.000
_cell.length_c   1.000
_cell.angle_alpha   90.00
_cell.angle_beta   90.00
_cell.angle_gamma   90.00
#
_symmetry.space_group_name_H-M   'P 1'
#
loop_
_entity.id
_entity.type
_entity.pdbx_description
1 polymer ?
#
loop_
_entity_poly.entity_id
_entity_poly.type
_entity_poly.pdbx_seq_one_letter_code
_entity_poly.pdbx_strand_id
1 'polypeptide(L)'
;KIGDVIAENMIKIKGPGKGLQPNRRPDLVNTVARRKLMSGDFFYPMDLGEGTVIPKNYNFKRPWGLPARYHDFNLLRKKTNINFLEFHLSYKDLEQDVDSFFGEPLDLGLVVHCPELFTGDHLLDLAAENATYRKRSIEELQKVIGVTQTLKPYFKQSDPVLIVVNVGGFTKDNALHPDKRAQLYERVAESLSKLETNGIEIIPQTMPPFPWLFGGQFFHNLFVNPKEIVSFCQSHGYQVCLDTSHSQLAV
;
A
#
# COMPACT_ATOMS: atom_id res chain seq x y z
N LYS A 1 -24.53 4.82 24.70
CA LYS A 1 -23.36 5.52 25.25
C LYS A 1 -22.30 4.51 25.68
N ILE A 2 -21.11 4.98 26.06
CA ILE A 2 -20.13 4.08 26.70
C ILE A 2 -20.77 3.58 28.00
N GLY A 3 -20.66 2.26 28.26
CA GLY A 3 -21.23 1.61 29.44
C GLY A 3 -22.66 1.10 29.30
N ASP A 4 -23.36 1.51 28.25
CA ASP A 4 -24.74 1.00 28.02
C ASP A 4 -24.69 -0.46 27.53
N VAL A 5 -25.67 -1.27 27.97
CA VAL A 5 -25.83 -2.64 27.48
C VAL A 5 -26.40 -2.62 26.06
N ILE A 6 -25.80 -3.35 25.16
CA ILE A 6 -26.24 -3.48 23.76
C ILE A 6 -27.37 -4.49 23.69
N ALA A 7 -28.60 -3.99 23.55
CA ALA A 7 -29.77 -4.82 23.41
C ALA A 7 -29.97 -5.29 21.96
N GLU A 8 -30.64 -6.41 21.78
CA GLU A 8 -30.88 -7.01 20.47
C GLU A 8 -31.57 -6.07 19.47
N ASN A 9 -32.50 -5.27 19.93
CA ASN A 9 -33.22 -4.27 19.12
C ASN A 9 -32.38 -3.08 18.67
N MET A 10 -31.17 -2.92 19.23
CA MET A 10 -30.19 -1.90 18.81
C MET A 10 -29.34 -2.35 17.64
N ILE A 11 -29.41 -3.62 17.24
CA ILE A 11 -28.56 -4.21 16.22
C ILE A 11 -29.37 -4.46 14.95
N LYS A 12 -28.90 -3.92 13.81
CA LYS A 12 -29.46 -4.20 12.48
C LYS A 12 -28.36 -4.73 11.56
N ILE A 13 -28.73 -5.73 10.76
CA ILE A 13 -27.87 -6.25 9.69
C ILE A 13 -28.15 -5.44 8.43
N LYS A 14 -27.10 -4.90 7.80
CA LYS A 14 -27.18 -4.09 6.58
C LYS A 14 -26.02 -4.41 5.63
N GLY A 15 -26.24 -4.25 4.33
CA GLY A 15 -25.17 -4.15 3.34
C GLY A 15 -24.69 -2.69 3.17
N PRO A 16 -23.47 -2.49 2.63
CA PRO A 16 -22.45 -3.47 2.32
C PRO A 16 -21.77 -4.03 3.58
N GLY A 17 -21.18 -5.23 3.49
CA GLY A 17 -20.60 -5.97 4.59
C GLY A 17 -19.36 -5.35 5.24
N LYS A 18 -19.54 -4.23 5.94
CA LYS A 18 -18.52 -3.61 6.80
C LYS A 18 -18.77 -3.98 8.27
N GLY A 19 -17.69 -4.06 9.07
CA GLY A 19 -17.82 -4.39 10.50
C GLY A 19 -17.93 -5.88 10.80
N LEU A 20 -18.54 -6.22 11.94
CA LEU A 20 -18.77 -7.60 12.35
C LEU A 20 -19.69 -8.33 11.37
N GLN A 21 -19.36 -9.58 11.08
CA GLN A 21 -20.18 -10.45 10.25
C GLN A 21 -21.53 -10.76 10.95
N PRO A 22 -22.63 -10.94 10.20
CA PRO A 22 -23.97 -11.18 10.77
C PRO A 22 -24.05 -12.37 11.74
N ASN A 23 -23.26 -13.41 11.53
CA ASN A 23 -23.20 -14.59 12.41
C ASN A 23 -22.61 -14.29 13.81
N ARG A 24 -21.95 -13.13 13.99
CA ARG A 24 -21.40 -12.67 15.26
C ARG A 24 -22.40 -11.83 16.08
N ARG A 25 -23.65 -11.63 15.58
CA ARG A 25 -24.69 -10.89 16.30
C ARG A 25 -24.97 -11.43 17.71
N PRO A 26 -25.08 -12.75 17.94
CA PRO A 26 -25.30 -13.29 19.28
C PRO A 26 -24.21 -12.91 20.29
N ASP A 27 -22.95 -12.81 19.83
CA ASP A 27 -21.82 -12.47 20.69
C ASP A 27 -21.87 -11.01 21.17
N LEU A 28 -22.58 -10.15 20.42
CA LEU A 28 -22.69 -8.71 20.72
C LEU A 28 -23.84 -8.39 21.66
N VAL A 29 -24.94 -9.17 21.61
CA VAL A 29 -26.09 -8.96 22.45
C VAL A 29 -25.73 -9.15 23.93
N ASN A 30 -26.22 -8.22 24.79
CA ASN A 30 -25.91 -8.14 26.21
C ASN A 30 -24.46 -7.79 26.57
N THR A 31 -23.62 -7.44 25.59
CA THR A 31 -22.30 -6.85 25.90
C THR A 31 -22.45 -5.36 26.25
N VAL A 32 -21.42 -4.81 26.86
CA VAL A 32 -21.38 -3.39 27.25
C VAL A 32 -20.66 -2.59 26.18
N ALA A 33 -21.27 -1.49 25.75
CA ALA A 33 -20.69 -0.58 24.78
C ALA A 33 -19.36 0.01 25.29
N ARG A 34 -18.26 -0.29 24.60
CA ARG A 34 -16.87 0.11 24.95
C ARG A 34 -16.49 1.45 24.36
N ARG A 35 -17.27 1.97 23.43
CA ARG A 35 -17.09 3.28 22.78
C ARG A 35 -18.46 3.96 22.59
N LYS A 36 -18.45 5.26 22.29
CA LYS A 36 -19.65 5.96 21.86
C LYS A 36 -20.08 5.41 20.49
N LEU A 37 -21.30 4.93 20.40
CA LEU A 37 -21.93 4.43 19.19
C LEU A 37 -23.11 5.33 18.82
N MET A 38 -23.19 5.72 17.57
CA MET A 38 -24.30 6.47 16.98
C MET A 38 -25.19 5.54 16.14
N SER A 39 -26.39 5.97 15.87
CA SER A 39 -27.24 5.23 14.92
C SER A 39 -26.62 5.20 13.54
N GLY A 40 -26.42 3.99 12.98
CA GLY A 40 -25.76 3.77 11.70
C GLY A 40 -24.29 3.38 11.79
N ASP A 41 -23.67 3.45 12.98
CA ASP A 41 -22.30 2.97 13.18
C ASP A 41 -22.23 1.45 13.01
N PHE A 42 -21.09 0.98 12.49
CA PHE A 42 -20.80 -0.45 12.42
C PHE A 42 -20.19 -0.93 13.72
N PHE A 43 -20.53 -2.17 14.10
CA PHE A 43 -19.82 -2.89 15.14
C PHE A 43 -18.57 -3.57 14.57
N TYR A 44 -17.51 -3.61 15.37
CA TYR A 44 -16.24 -4.21 15.00
C TYR A 44 -15.79 -5.22 16.07
N PRO A 45 -14.79 -6.08 15.82
CA PRO A 45 -14.27 -7.04 16.80
C PRO A 45 -13.90 -6.40 18.16
N MET A 46 -13.42 -5.14 18.14
CA MET A 46 -13.12 -4.40 19.36
C MET A 46 -14.35 -4.16 20.27
N ASP A 47 -15.54 -4.12 19.70
CA ASP A 47 -16.78 -3.94 20.48
C ASP A 47 -17.14 -5.20 21.25
N LEU A 48 -16.66 -6.38 20.83
CA LEU A 48 -16.73 -7.65 21.56
C LEU A 48 -15.66 -7.81 22.64
N GLY A 49 -14.73 -6.86 22.73
CA GLY A 49 -13.52 -7.01 23.55
C GLY A 49 -12.42 -7.84 22.86
N GLU A 50 -12.70 -8.32 21.67
CA GLU A 50 -11.69 -8.88 20.78
C GLU A 50 -10.92 -7.70 20.19
N GLY A 51 -9.59 -7.70 20.31
CA GLY A 51 -8.79 -6.64 19.72
C GLY A 51 -8.61 -5.39 20.60
N THR A 52 -8.68 -5.47 21.91
CA THR A 52 -7.74 -4.70 22.71
C THR A 52 -6.36 -5.14 22.23
N VAL A 53 -5.81 -4.36 21.30
CA VAL A 53 -4.45 -4.62 20.80
C VAL A 53 -3.54 -4.45 21.99
N ILE A 54 -3.29 -5.57 22.69
CA ILE A 54 -2.26 -5.63 23.72
C ILE A 54 -0.96 -5.38 22.96
N PRO A 55 -0.19 -4.36 23.32
CA PRO A 55 1.10 -4.15 22.72
C PRO A 55 1.90 -5.44 22.75
N LYS A 56 2.35 -5.90 21.59
CA LYS A 56 3.07 -7.16 21.47
C LYS A 56 4.41 -6.91 20.79
N ASN A 57 5.47 -7.30 21.46
CA ASN A 57 6.81 -7.30 20.89
C ASN A 57 7.10 -8.64 20.22
N TYR A 58 7.75 -8.56 19.06
CA TYR A 58 8.18 -9.72 18.28
C TYR A 58 9.70 -9.76 18.20
N ASN A 59 10.25 -10.96 18.13
CA ASN A 59 11.68 -11.15 17.95
C ASN A 59 11.92 -11.88 16.62
N PHE A 60 11.99 -11.12 15.53
CA PHE A 60 12.32 -11.64 14.21
C PHE A 60 13.81 -11.48 13.92
N LYS A 61 14.37 -12.42 13.16
CA LYS A 61 15.77 -12.34 12.71
C LYS A 61 16.04 -11.24 11.67
N ARG A 62 15.01 -10.81 10.98
CA ARG A 62 15.07 -9.77 9.95
C ARG A 62 14.26 -8.56 10.39
N PRO A 63 14.65 -7.34 9.97
CA PRO A 63 13.80 -6.16 10.16
C PRO A 63 12.39 -6.39 9.63
N TRP A 64 11.42 -5.86 10.35
CA TRP A 64 10.02 -5.93 9.96
C TRP A 64 9.32 -4.61 10.24
N GLY A 65 8.25 -4.31 9.49
CA GLY A 65 7.52 -3.08 9.62
C GLY A 65 6.02 -3.25 9.42
N LEU A 66 5.31 -2.15 9.50
CA LEU A 66 3.87 -2.10 9.29
C LEU A 66 3.53 -1.06 8.22
N PRO A 67 2.50 -1.33 7.39
CA PRO A 67 1.93 -0.31 6.55
C PRO A 67 1.26 0.76 7.41
N ALA A 68 1.45 2.02 7.05
CA ALA A 68 0.96 3.17 7.79
C ALA A 68 0.49 4.30 6.88
N ARG A 69 -0.26 5.22 7.47
CA ARG A 69 -0.64 6.52 6.89
C ARG A 69 -0.21 7.64 7.82
N TYR A 70 -0.21 8.88 7.35
CA TYR A 70 0.15 10.03 8.18
C TYR A 70 -0.73 10.15 9.44
N HIS A 71 -1.98 9.75 9.37
CA HIS A 71 -2.92 9.88 10.49
C HIS A 71 -2.81 8.77 11.54
N ASP A 72 -2.20 7.61 11.24
CA ASP A 72 -2.22 6.45 12.14
C ASP A 72 -0.84 5.92 12.58
N PHE A 73 0.24 6.30 11.91
CA PHE A 73 1.59 5.78 12.20
C PHE A 73 1.99 5.95 13.68
N ASN A 74 1.60 7.07 14.31
CA ASN A 74 1.89 7.34 15.72
C ASN A 74 1.17 6.37 16.66
N LEU A 75 -0.01 5.89 16.27
CA LEU A 75 -0.74 4.87 17.02
C LEU A 75 -0.10 3.50 16.82
N LEU A 76 0.24 3.15 15.58
CA LEU A 76 0.80 1.85 15.20
C LEU A 76 2.16 1.60 15.87
N ARG A 77 3.09 2.57 15.79
CA ARG A 77 4.43 2.44 16.38
C ARG A 77 4.46 2.27 17.90
N LYS A 78 3.37 2.63 18.60
CA LYS A 78 3.25 2.45 20.05
C LYS A 78 2.74 1.05 20.44
N LYS A 79 2.29 0.27 19.49
CA LYS A 79 1.66 -1.05 19.74
C LYS A 79 2.61 -2.22 19.57
N THR A 80 3.80 -1.98 19.01
CA THR A 80 4.75 -3.06 18.74
C THR A 80 6.14 -2.50 18.44
N ASN A 81 7.14 -3.38 18.41
CA ASN A 81 8.54 -3.05 18.20
C ASN A 81 8.95 -3.18 16.73
N ILE A 82 8.32 -2.42 15.86
CA ILE A 82 8.68 -2.38 14.43
C ILE A 82 10.06 -1.77 14.21
N ASN A 83 10.71 -2.15 13.12
CA ASN A 83 11.99 -1.59 12.68
C ASN A 83 11.81 -0.48 11.65
N PHE A 84 10.70 -0.50 10.89
CA PHE A 84 10.39 0.53 9.90
C PHE A 84 8.88 0.73 9.74
N LEU A 85 8.50 1.84 9.14
CA LEU A 85 7.14 2.11 8.66
C LEU A 85 7.13 2.11 7.14
N GLU A 86 6.12 1.52 6.54
CA GLU A 86 5.86 1.60 5.11
C GLU A 86 4.68 2.53 4.86
N PHE A 87 4.94 3.76 4.42
CA PHE A 87 3.89 4.71 4.12
C PHE A 87 3.22 4.38 2.79
N HIS A 88 1.99 3.88 2.84
CA HIS A 88 1.13 3.68 1.68
C HIS A 88 0.52 5.02 1.28
N LEU A 89 1.19 5.79 0.44
CA LEU A 89 0.71 7.10 0.03
C LEU A 89 -0.47 6.98 -0.95
N SER A 90 -1.40 7.92 -0.83
CA SER A 90 -2.36 8.27 -1.88
C SER A 90 -1.89 9.54 -2.59
N TYR A 91 -2.47 9.86 -3.76
CA TYR A 91 -2.12 11.10 -4.44
C TYR A 91 -2.42 12.36 -3.60
N LYS A 92 -3.40 12.29 -2.67
CA LYS A 92 -3.70 13.39 -1.74
C LYS A 92 -2.64 13.56 -0.66
N ASP A 93 -1.95 12.49 -0.28
CA ASP A 93 -0.86 12.56 0.69
C ASP A 93 0.36 13.29 0.11
N LEU A 94 0.50 13.32 -1.22
CA LEU A 94 1.56 14.08 -1.91
C LEU A 94 1.38 15.60 -1.83
N GLU A 95 0.16 16.06 -1.51
CA GLU A 95 -0.19 17.49 -1.39
C GLU A 95 -0.15 17.97 0.08
N GLN A 96 0.10 17.06 1.03
CA GLN A 96 0.12 17.39 2.45
C GLN A 96 1.46 18.01 2.85
N ASP A 97 1.37 18.92 3.81
CA ASP A 97 2.55 19.41 4.51
C ASP A 97 3.06 18.32 5.48
N VAL A 98 4.12 17.64 5.06
CA VAL A 98 4.73 16.52 5.79
C VAL A 98 5.17 16.97 7.20
N ASP A 99 5.72 18.17 7.33
CA ASP A 99 6.24 18.69 8.59
C ASP A 99 5.16 18.80 9.67
N SER A 100 3.89 18.93 9.25
CA SER A 100 2.75 18.99 10.19
C SER A 100 2.48 17.68 10.93
N PHE A 101 2.97 16.54 10.42
CA PHE A 101 2.75 15.21 11.02
C PHE A 101 3.91 14.73 11.89
N PHE A 102 5.10 15.29 11.71
CA PHE A 102 6.31 14.86 12.38
C PHE A 102 6.88 16.01 13.24
N GLY A 103 7.27 15.66 14.46
CA GLY A 103 8.03 16.57 15.33
C GLY A 103 9.49 16.14 15.35
N GLU A 104 9.83 15.22 16.24
CA GLU A 104 11.19 14.70 16.37
C GLU A 104 11.44 13.50 15.45
N PRO A 105 12.68 13.32 14.97
CA PRO A 105 13.05 12.19 14.17
C PRO A 105 12.83 10.85 14.89
N LEU A 106 12.23 9.90 14.20
CA LEU A 106 11.92 8.56 14.70
C LEU A 106 13.14 7.65 14.56
N ASP A 107 13.37 6.81 15.57
CA ASP A 107 14.38 5.74 15.50
C ASP A 107 13.84 4.52 14.77
N LEU A 108 13.40 4.72 13.53
CA LEU A 108 12.79 3.74 12.64
C LEU A 108 13.31 3.93 11.21
N GLY A 109 13.21 2.88 10.42
CA GLY A 109 13.39 2.95 8.97
C GLY A 109 12.15 3.47 8.24
N LEU A 110 12.33 3.94 7.01
CA LEU A 110 11.30 4.42 6.11
C LEU A 110 11.26 3.56 4.85
N VAL A 111 10.06 3.11 4.51
CA VAL A 111 9.70 2.59 3.19
C VAL A 111 8.48 3.36 2.71
N VAL A 112 8.40 3.68 1.44
CA VAL A 112 7.24 4.33 0.84
C VAL A 112 6.63 3.40 -0.20
N HIS A 113 5.32 3.22 -0.16
CA HIS A 113 4.57 2.56 -1.21
C HIS A 113 3.95 3.63 -2.11
N CYS A 114 4.36 3.63 -3.37
CA CYS A 114 3.89 4.58 -4.37
C CYS A 114 2.38 4.43 -4.61
N PRO A 115 1.61 5.54 -4.77
CA PRO A 115 0.24 5.45 -5.25
C PRO A 115 0.17 4.77 -6.61
N GLU A 116 -0.86 3.96 -6.83
CA GLU A 116 -1.18 3.44 -8.16
C GLU A 116 -2.05 4.41 -8.97
N LEU A 117 -2.93 5.14 -8.26
CA LEU A 117 -3.88 6.09 -8.85
C LEU A 117 -3.53 7.52 -8.45
N PHE A 118 -3.50 8.41 -9.43
CA PHE A 118 -3.23 9.84 -9.29
C PHE A 118 -4.42 10.69 -9.73
N THR A 119 -4.33 11.99 -9.53
CA THR A 119 -5.39 12.96 -9.86
C THR A 119 -5.86 12.80 -11.31
N GLY A 120 -7.19 12.88 -11.54
CA GLY A 120 -7.79 12.74 -12.86
C GLY A 120 -7.74 11.31 -13.39
N ASP A 121 -7.92 10.33 -12.51
CA ASP A 121 -8.00 8.91 -12.81
C ASP A 121 -6.77 8.36 -13.58
N HIS A 122 -5.60 8.96 -13.33
CA HIS A 122 -4.36 8.53 -13.94
C HIS A 122 -3.76 7.34 -13.17
N LEU A 123 -3.79 6.16 -13.77
CA LEU A 123 -3.02 5.01 -13.27
C LEU A 123 -1.55 5.17 -13.65
N LEU A 124 -0.67 4.89 -12.69
CA LEU A 124 0.76 4.85 -12.97
C LEU A 124 1.06 3.74 -13.98
N ASP A 125 1.62 4.13 -15.12
CA ASP A 125 2.05 3.17 -16.14
C ASP A 125 3.34 3.65 -16.83
N LEU A 126 4.46 3.16 -16.32
CA LEU A 126 5.80 3.44 -16.84
C LEU A 126 6.09 2.70 -18.16
N ALA A 127 5.24 1.73 -18.52
CA ALA A 127 5.33 0.95 -19.75
C ALA A 127 4.36 1.45 -20.84
N ALA A 128 3.52 2.45 -20.56
CA ALA A 128 2.48 2.91 -21.48
C ALA A 128 3.04 3.21 -22.88
N GLU A 129 2.34 2.74 -23.90
CA GLU A 129 2.72 2.97 -25.30
C GLU A 129 2.60 4.46 -25.67
N ASN A 130 1.55 5.10 -25.17
CA ASN A 130 1.37 6.54 -25.34
C ASN A 130 2.45 7.31 -24.57
N ALA A 131 3.32 7.97 -25.30
CA ALA A 131 4.47 8.70 -24.75
C ALA A 131 4.07 9.84 -23.79
N THR A 132 2.95 10.53 -24.05
CA THR A 132 2.44 11.60 -23.19
C THR A 132 1.93 11.02 -21.87
N TYR A 133 1.19 9.92 -21.93
CA TYR A 133 0.72 9.21 -20.72
C TYR A 133 1.89 8.68 -19.89
N ARG A 134 2.87 8.05 -20.53
CA ARG A 134 4.08 7.55 -19.88
C ARG A 134 4.91 8.68 -19.25
N LYS A 135 5.07 9.81 -19.95
CA LYS A 135 5.74 10.99 -19.40
C LYS A 135 5.07 11.48 -18.12
N ARG A 136 3.74 11.55 -18.10
CA ARG A 136 2.98 11.91 -16.90
C ARG A 136 3.24 10.92 -15.76
N SER A 137 3.27 9.61 -16.03
CA SER A 137 3.58 8.59 -15.02
C SER A 137 4.98 8.77 -14.42
N ILE A 138 5.98 9.14 -15.23
CA ILE A 138 7.33 9.47 -14.75
C ILE A 138 7.29 10.72 -13.85
N GLU A 139 6.57 11.76 -14.25
CA GLU A 139 6.42 12.99 -13.48
C GLU A 139 5.71 12.75 -12.13
N GLU A 140 4.67 11.90 -12.11
CA GLU A 140 3.98 11.53 -10.87
C GLU A 140 4.89 10.71 -9.92
N LEU A 141 5.66 9.75 -10.45
CA LEU A 141 6.63 9.02 -9.63
C LEU A 141 7.75 9.93 -9.12
N GLN A 142 8.18 10.92 -9.92
CA GLN A 142 9.16 11.91 -9.48
C GLN A 142 8.64 12.75 -8.31
N LYS A 143 7.35 13.07 -8.27
CA LYS A 143 6.73 13.75 -7.10
C LYS A 143 6.78 12.87 -5.85
N VAL A 144 6.51 11.56 -5.99
CA VAL A 144 6.63 10.60 -4.87
C VAL A 144 8.05 10.57 -4.34
N ILE A 145 9.06 10.59 -5.22
CA ILE A 145 10.47 10.68 -4.82
C ILE A 145 10.71 11.97 -4.02
N GLY A 146 10.21 13.12 -4.50
CA GLY A 146 10.33 14.40 -3.80
C GLY A 146 9.72 14.37 -2.39
N VAL A 147 8.49 13.85 -2.25
CA VAL A 147 7.85 13.68 -0.93
C VAL A 147 8.64 12.72 -0.04
N THR A 148 9.17 11.64 -0.61
CA THR A 148 10.01 10.69 0.14
C THR A 148 11.30 11.35 0.65
N GLN A 149 11.90 12.24 -0.12
CA GLN A 149 13.06 13.04 0.30
C GLN A 149 12.72 13.99 1.47
N THR A 150 11.51 14.56 1.46
CA THR A 150 11.01 15.39 2.58
C THR A 150 10.75 14.54 3.84
N LEU A 151 10.29 13.30 3.67
CA LEU A 151 10.09 12.35 4.79
C LEU A 151 11.40 11.84 5.40
N LYS A 152 12.43 11.66 4.58
CA LYS A 152 13.70 11.01 4.99
C LYS A 152 14.32 11.57 6.28
N PRO A 153 14.39 12.90 6.51
CA PRO A 153 14.97 13.46 7.74
C PRO A 153 14.27 13.03 9.03
N TYR A 154 13.02 12.61 8.96
CA TYR A 154 12.26 12.16 10.13
C TYR A 154 12.52 10.68 10.48
N PHE A 155 13.40 9.99 9.76
CA PHE A 155 13.69 8.55 9.95
C PHE A 155 15.19 8.31 10.01
N LYS A 156 15.68 7.88 11.19
CA LYS A 156 17.13 7.77 11.46
C LYS A 156 17.81 6.57 10.81
N GLN A 157 17.03 5.54 10.41
CA GLN A 157 17.57 4.25 9.97
C GLN A 157 17.24 3.94 8.50
N SER A 158 17.22 4.94 7.65
CA SER A 158 16.83 4.78 6.23
C SER A 158 17.93 5.24 5.29
N ASP A 159 18.78 4.29 4.88
CA ASP A 159 19.77 4.55 3.83
C ASP A 159 20.15 3.25 3.09
N PRO A 160 19.69 3.08 1.83
CA PRO A 160 18.76 3.94 1.09
C PRO A 160 17.32 3.84 1.60
N VAL A 161 16.51 4.88 1.33
CA VAL A 161 15.06 4.79 1.48
C VAL A 161 14.49 4.08 0.27
N LEU A 162 13.58 3.13 0.51
CA LEU A 162 12.98 2.31 -0.54
C LEU A 162 11.62 2.87 -0.96
N ILE A 163 11.36 2.93 -2.27
CA ILE A 163 10.02 3.17 -2.82
C ILE A 163 9.55 1.91 -3.55
N VAL A 164 8.53 1.26 -3.00
CA VAL A 164 7.84 0.14 -3.65
C VAL A 164 6.87 0.70 -4.71
N VAL A 165 6.93 0.18 -5.94
CA VAL A 165 6.14 0.69 -7.04
C VAL A 165 5.52 -0.40 -7.90
N ASN A 166 4.24 -0.21 -8.28
CA ASN A 166 3.64 -0.89 -9.42
C ASN A 166 4.02 -0.13 -10.69
N VAL A 167 4.71 -0.78 -11.60
CA VAL A 167 5.26 -0.14 -12.80
C VAL A 167 4.25 -0.02 -13.95
N GLY A 168 3.03 -0.55 -13.80
CA GLY A 168 2.01 -0.54 -14.85
C GLY A 168 2.09 -1.73 -15.80
N GLY A 169 1.87 -1.49 -17.07
CA GLY A 169 1.82 -2.54 -18.09
C GLY A 169 0.45 -3.22 -18.18
N PHE A 170 -0.62 -2.44 -18.05
CA PHE A 170 -2.00 -2.94 -18.06
C PHE A 170 -2.55 -3.13 -19.47
N THR A 171 -3.38 -4.14 -19.65
CA THR A 171 -4.28 -4.30 -20.81
C THR A 171 -5.69 -4.66 -20.34
N LYS A 172 -6.70 -4.34 -21.17
CA LYS A 172 -8.12 -4.57 -20.83
C LYS A 172 -8.64 -5.91 -21.33
N ASP A 173 -8.29 -6.27 -22.55
CA ASP A 173 -8.99 -7.36 -23.26
C ASP A 173 -8.28 -8.70 -23.05
N ASN A 174 -6.96 -8.72 -23.13
CA ASN A 174 -6.16 -9.95 -23.05
C ASN A 174 -4.77 -9.67 -22.47
N ALA A 175 -4.17 -10.68 -21.85
CA ALA A 175 -2.75 -10.65 -21.52
C ALA A 175 -1.90 -10.66 -22.81
N LEU A 176 -0.79 -9.96 -22.79
CA LEU A 176 0.11 -9.85 -23.93
C LEU A 176 0.98 -11.10 -24.11
N HIS A 177 1.33 -11.39 -25.37
CA HIS A 177 2.34 -12.39 -25.69
C HIS A 177 3.72 -12.00 -25.09
N PRO A 178 4.58 -12.97 -24.71
CA PRO A 178 5.90 -12.71 -24.12
C PRO A 178 6.75 -11.68 -24.88
N ASP A 179 6.79 -11.76 -26.22
CA ASP A 179 7.58 -10.82 -27.04
C ASP A 179 7.13 -9.35 -26.88
N LYS A 180 5.81 -9.16 -26.70
CA LYS A 180 5.26 -7.83 -26.42
C LYS A 180 5.58 -7.37 -25.00
N ARG A 181 5.58 -8.29 -24.05
CA ARG A 181 5.95 -7.97 -22.65
C ARG A 181 7.43 -7.57 -22.55
N ALA A 182 8.31 -8.20 -23.30
CA ALA A 182 9.72 -7.79 -23.36
C ALA A 182 9.88 -6.31 -23.74
N GLN A 183 9.12 -5.82 -24.72
CA GLN A 183 9.12 -4.40 -25.10
C GLN A 183 8.61 -3.48 -23.97
N LEU A 184 7.65 -3.96 -23.17
CA LEU A 184 7.17 -3.20 -22.01
C LEU A 184 8.25 -3.09 -20.92
N TYR A 185 8.99 -4.16 -20.65
CA TYR A 185 10.11 -4.14 -19.69
C TYR A 185 11.19 -3.13 -20.10
N GLU A 186 11.55 -3.05 -21.38
CA GLU A 186 12.48 -2.04 -21.88
C GLU A 186 11.95 -0.60 -21.67
N ARG A 187 10.66 -0.36 -21.91
CA ARG A 187 10.04 0.93 -21.62
C ARG A 187 10.06 1.29 -20.14
N VAL A 188 9.87 0.30 -19.25
CA VAL A 188 9.99 0.51 -17.79
C VAL A 188 11.41 0.92 -17.47
N ALA A 189 12.43 0.20 -17.96
CA ALA A 189 13.83 0.54 -17.72
C ALA A 189 14.17 1.96 -18.21
N GLU A 190 13.73 2.31 -19.43
CA GLU A 190 13.86 3.67 -19.98
C GLU A 190 13.18 4.73 -19.10
N SER A 191 11.98 4.43 -18.59
CA SER A 191 11.22 5.36 -17.75
C SER A 191 11.88 5.56 -16.39
N LEU A 192 12.34 4.49 -15.77
CA LEU A 192 13.06 4.53 -14.48
C LEU A 192 14.39 5.26 -14.59
N SER A 193 15.11 5.12 -15.72
CA SER A 193 16.39 5.81 -15.95
C SER A 193 16.29 7.35 -16.03
N LYS A 194 15.08 7.89 -16.20
CA LYS A 194 14.80 9.34 -16.25
C LYS A 194 14.55 9.96 -14.89
N LEU A 195 14.50 9.16 -13.83
CA LEU A 195 14.18 9.62 -12.48
C LEU A 195 15.45 10.13 -11.77
N GLU A 196 15.30 11.23 -11.05
CA GLU A 196 16.32 11.77 -10.15
C GLU A 196 16.08 11.20 -8.75
N THR A 197 16.77 10.11 -8.42
CA THR A 197 16.50 9.34 -7.20
C THR A 197 17.21 9.87 -5.95
N ASN A 198 18.42 10.44 -6.08
CA ASN A 198 19.15 11.13 -4.99
C ASN A 198 19.18 10.35 -3.66
N GLY A 199 19.64 9.09 -3.69
CA GLY A 199 19.74 8.23 -2.51
C GLY A 199 18.44 7.54 -2.10
N ILE A 200 17.47 7.49 -3.01
CA ILE A 200 16.26 6.66 -2.92
C ILE A 200 16.39 5.49 -3.90
N GLU A 201 15.98 4.32 -3.49
CA GLU A 201 15.97 3.13 -4.32
C GLU A 201 14.54 2.77 -4.72
N ILE A 202 14.30 2.65 -6.03
CA ILE A 202 13.00 2.24 -6.57
C ILE A 202 12.96 0.72 -6.67
N ILE A 203 11.96 0.12 -6.04
CA ILE A 203 11.78 -1.33 -6.00
C ILE A 203 10.44 -1.70 -6.64
N PRO A 204 10.44 -2.21 -7.89
CA PRO A 204 9.24 -2.79 -8.48
C PRO A 204 8.71 -3.95 -7.63
N GLN A 205 7.39 -4.10 -7.55
CA GLN A 205 6.79 -5.23 -6.82
C GLN A 205 6.18 -6.27 -7.76
N THR A 206 6.07 -7.50 -7.27
CA THR A 206 5.33 -8.57 -7.95
C THR A 206 3.84 -8.26 -7.94
N MET A 207 3.16 -8.52 -9.07
CA MET A 207 1.77 -8.10 -9.31
C MET A 207 0.83 -9.29 -9.51
N PRO A 208 -0.46 -9.15 -9.14
CA PRO A 208 -1.47 -10.15 -9.46
C PRO A 208 -1.79 -10.09 -10.96
N PRO A 209 -2.09 -11.23 -11.62
CA PRO A 209 -2.32 -11.25 -13.06
C PRO A 209 -3.62 -10.55 -13.49
N PHE A 210 -4.63 -10.51 -12.61
CA PHE A 210 -5.99 -10.06 -12.93
C PHE A 210 -6.51 -9.01 -11.95
N PRO A 211 -5.96 -7.77 -11.96
CA PRO A 211 -6.44 -6.72 -11.09
C PRO A 211 -7.83 -6.24 -11.50
N TRP A 212 -8.62 -5.79 -10.53
CA TRP A 212 -9.91 -5.14 -10.75
C TRP A 212 -9.74 -3.63 -10.62
N LEU A 213 -9.78 -2.93 -11.75
CA LEU A 213 -9.55 -1.48 -11.84
C LEU A 213 -10.73 -0.81 -12.53
N PHE A 214 -11.15 0.37 -12.07
CA PHE A 214 -12.23 1.18 -12.67
C PHE A 214 -13.53 0.42 -12.95
N GLY A 215 -13.88 -0.55 -12.09
CA GLY A 215 -15.09 -1.34 -12.24
C GLY A 215 -15.01 -2.46 -13.28
N GLY A 216 -13.81 -2.82 -13.73
CA GLY A 216 -13.56 -3.91 -14.66
C GLY A 216 -12.29 -4.69 -14.38
N GLN A 217 -12.21 -5.89 -14.95
CA GLN A 217 -11.01 -6.68 -14.91
C GLN A 217 -10.00 -6.17 -15.93
N PHE A 218 -8.74 -6.10 -15.49
CA PHE A 218 -7.58 -5.80 -16.32
C PHE A 218 -6.61 -6.99 -16.27
N PHE A 219 -5.55 -6.91 -17.07
CA PHE A 219 -4.44 -7.85 -17.06
C PHE A 219 -3.16 -7.11 -16.75
N HIS A 220 -2.41 -7.55 -15.73
CA HIS A 220 -1.03 -7.16 -15.56
C HIS A 220 -0.14 -7.99 -16.49
N ASN A 221 0.71 -7.32 -17.24
CA ASN A 221 1.64 -7.97 -18.15
C ASN A 221 3.07 -7.97 -17.63
N LEU A 222 3.36 -7.19 -16.60
CA LEU A 222 4.68 -7.02 -16.00
C LEU A 222 4.69 -7.48 -14.54
N PHE A 223 5.83 -7.96 -14.10
CA PHE A 223 6.08 -8.39 -12.71
C PHE A 223 5.11 -9.49 -12.20
N VAL A 224 4.58 -10.31 -13.12
CA VAL A 224 3.76 -11.49 -12.84
C VAL A 224 4.58 -12.77 -13.04
N ASN A 225 5.34 -12.88 -14.14
CA ASN A 225 6.11 -14.07 -14.47
C ASN A 225 7.49 -14.05 -13.78
N PRO A 226 7.82 -15.03 -12.91
CA PRO A 226 9.08 -15.03 -12.17
C PRO A 226 10.34 -15.01 -13.04
N LYS A 227 10.33 -15.67 -14.20
CA LYS A 227 11.49 -15.70 -15.12
C LYS A 227 11.74 -14.33 -15.75
N GLU A 228 10.69 -13.63 -16.13
CA GLU A 228 10.79 -12.28 -16.69
C GLU A 228 11.23 -11.28 -15.63
N ILE A 229 10.73 -11.41 -14.39
CA ILE A 229 11.14 -10.58 -13.25
C ILE A 229 12.63 -10.74 -12.98
N VAL A 230 13.10 -11.97 -12.86
CA VAL A 230 14.54 -12.26 -12.63
C VAL A 230 15.38 -11.70 -13.77
N SER A 231 14.98 -11.90 -15.01
CA SER A 231 15.71 -11.38 -16.19
C SER A 231 15.81 -9.85 -16.15
N PHE A 232 14.69 -9.15 -15.88
CA PHE A 232 14.67 -7.70 -15.78
C PHE A 232 15.59 -7.19 -14.66
N CYS A 233 15.44 -7.75 -13.45
CA CYS A 233 16.22 -7.32 -12.29
C CYS A 233 17.73 -7.53 -12.52
N GLN A 234 18.13 -8.66 -13.09
CA GLN A 234 19.53 -8.94 -13.40
C GLN A 234 20.10 -8.04 -14.50
N SER A 235 19.32 -7.79 -15.56
CA SER A 235 19.79 -6.98 -16.70
C SER A 235 19.89 -5.50 -16.36
N HIS A 236 19.04 -4.98 -15.48
CA HIS A 236 18.96 -3.54 -15.18
C HIS A 236 19.41 -3.17 -13.77
N GLY A 237 19.80 -4.15 -12.93
CA GLY A 237 20.35 -3.91 -11.59
C GLY A 237 19.28 -3.52 -10.55
N TYR A 238 18.01 -3.87 -10.77
CA TYR A 238 16.93 -3.59 -9.81
C TYR A 238 16.75 -4.73 -8.81
N GLN A 239 16.33 -4.39 -7.60
CA GLN A 239 15.74 -5.32 -6.65
C GLN A 239 14.23 -5.42 -6.91
N VAL A 240 13.57 -6.41 -6.30
CA VAL A 240 12.12 -6.60 -6.40
C VAL A 240 11.49 -6.74 -5.01
N CYS A 241 10.37 -6.09 -4.80
CA CYS A 241 9.50 -6.35 -3.66
C CYS A 241 8.63 -7.58 -3.95
N LEU A 242 8.83 -8.65 -3.20
CA LEU A 242 8.00 -9.86 -3.29
C LEU A 242 6.72 -9.66 -2.48
N ASP A 243 5.63 -9.31 -3.13
CA ASP A 243 4.30 -9.37 -2.55
C ASP A 243 3.77 -10.82 -2.62
N THR A 244 3.69 -11.46 -1.46
CA THR A 244 3.27 -12.86 -1.37
C THR A 244 1.80 -13.06 -1.70
N SER A 245 0.94 -12.05 -1.42
CA SER A 245 -0.49 -12.10 -1.75
C SER A 245 -0.69 -12.02 -3.26
N HIS A 246 0.01 -11.10 -3.93
CA HIS A 246 -0.02 -10.97 -5.39
C HIS A 246 0.53 -12.23 -6.07
N SER A 247 1.66 -12.73 -5.57
CA SER A 247 2.30 -13.93 -6.12
C SER A 247 1.43 -15.17 -5.97
N GLN A 248 0.67 -15.28 -4.86
CA GLN A 248 -0.27 -16.39 -4.66
C GLN A 248 -1.44 -16.37 -5.66
N LEU A 249 -1.84 -15.20 -6.15
CA LEU A 249 -2.88 -15.06 -7.17
C LEU A 249 -2.38 -15.37 -8.59
N ALA A 250 -1.07 -15.50 -8.78
CA ALA A 250 -0.44 -15.80 -10.07
C ALA A 250 -0.17 -17.31 -10.30
N VAL A 251 -0.56 -18.18 -9.34
CA VAL A 251 -0.35 -19.64 -9.38
C VAL A 251 -1.56 -20.36 -9.93
#